data_49e86c7a9fbc7f189b13f03b7f03beae
#
_entry.id   49e86c7a9fbc7f189b13f03b7f03beae
#
_cell.length_a   1.000
_cell.length_b   1.000
_cell.length_c   1.000
_cell.angle_alpha   90.00
_cell.angle_beta   90.00
_cell.angle_gamma   90.00
#
_symmetry.space_group_name_H-M   'P 1'
#
loop_
_entity.id
_entity.type
_entity.pdbx_description
1 polymer ?
#
loop_
_entity_poly.entity_id
_entity_poly.type
_entity_poly.pdbx_seq_one_letter_code
_entity_poly.pdbx_strand_id
1 'polypeptide(L)'
;MIPCPYCGSENLEGSDTCGECQLSLTELSIPKTASAVERGLVKDRIETLQPKTPFTVTPETPVGEVLQKMTEGSFGCVMIVDGDSLQGIFSEHDALMKLNTDIRQFAERPISSVMTSDPVTLDLQDKIAFAVHKMHVGGYRHLPIMREDKLVGVISIRDILKYLTERRLAETTQSH
;
A
#
# COMPACT_ATOMS: atom_id res chain seq x y z
N MET A 1 -11.29 -6.40 -26.91
CA MET A 1 -10.64 -5.83 -25.70
C MET A 1 -10.66 -6.89 -24.61
N ILE A 2 -9.58 -7.01 -23.85
CA ILE A 2 -9.45 -7.99 -22.77
C ILE A 2 -9.30 -7.26 -21.44
N PRO A 3 -10.07 -7.61 -20.41
CA PRO A 3 -9.89 -7.03 -19.08
C PRO A 3 -8.61 -7.55 -18.45
N CYS A 4 -7.83 -6.66 -17.86
CA CYS A 4 -6.66 -7.06 -17.08
C CYS A 4 -7.10 -7.90 -15.87
N PRO A 5 -6.54 -9.10 -15.65
CA PRO A 5 -6.92 -9.96 -14.53
C PRO A 5 -6.53 -9.36 -13.17
N TYR A 6 -5.64 -8.38 -13.13
CA TYR A 6 -5.11 -7.80 -11.90
C TYR A 6 -5.81 -6.51 -11.48
N CYS A 7 -6.00 -5.56 -12.43
CA CYS A 7 -6.61 -4.25 -12.11
C CYS A 7 -8.01 -4.05 -12.74
N GLY A 8 -8.44 -4.96 -13.65
CA GLY A 8 -9.74 -4.88 -14.31
C GLY A 8 -9.81 -3.88 -15.47
N SER A 9 -8.75 -3.13 -15.77
CA SER A 9 -8.73 -2.18 -16.89
C SER A 9 -8.82 -2.90 -18.23
N GLU A 10 -9.51 -2.28 -19.19
CA GLU A 10 -9.65 -2.79 -20.55
C GLU A 10 -8.35 -2.57 -21.34
N ASN A 11 -7.88 -3.62 -22.00
CA ASN A 11 -6.68 -3.60 -22.84
C ASN A 11 -6.99 -4.09 -24.25
N LEU A 12 -6.17 -3.68 -25.22
CA LEU A 12 -6.26 -4.21 -26.57
C LEU A 12 -5.87 -5.69 -26.58
N GLU A 13 -6.59 -6.49 -27.35
CA GLU A 13 -6.27 -7.89 -27.55
C GLU A 13 -4.89 -8.00 -28.23
N GLY A 14 -3.97 -8.78 -27.62
CA GLY A 14 -2.59 -8.89 -28.06
C GLY A 14 -1.61 -7.93 -27.41
N SER A 15 -2.04 -7.11 -26.44
CA SER A 15 -1.11 -6.32 -25.62
C SER A 15 -0.30 -7.22 -24.70
N ASP A 16 1.02 -7.04 -24.68
CA ASP A 16 1.94 -7.81 -23.83
C ASP A 16 1.88 -7.37 -22.35
N THR A 17 1.48 -6.12 -22.10
CA THR A 17 1.39 -5.53 -20.77
C THR A 17 0.11 -4.70 -20.63
N CYS A 18 -0.42 -4.65 -19.41
CA CYS A 18 -1.54 -3.78 -19.08
C CYS A 18 -1.13 -2.32 -19.11
N GLY A 19 -1.92 -1.48 -19.81
CA GLY A 19 -1.65 -0.04 -19.91
C GLY A 19 -1.69 0.69 -18.56
N GLU A 20 -2.49 0.20 -17.61
CA GLU A 20 -2.66 0.83 -16.29
C GLU A 20 -1.67 0.29 -15.25
N CYS A 21 -1.64 -1.01 -15.01
CA CYS A 21 -0.84 -1.60 -13.94
C CYS A 21 0.50 -2.16 -14.41
N GLN A 22 0.79 -2.13 -15.72
CA GLN A 22 2.02 -2.61 -16.37
C GLN A 22 2.35 -4.10 -16.13
N LEU A 23 1.40 -4.88 -15.59
CA LEU A 23 1.56 -6.33 -15.48
C LEU A 23 1.49 -7.00 -16.83
N SER A 24 2.29 -8.07 -17.00
CA SER A 24 2.29 -8.87 -18.22
C SER A 24 0.91 -9.49 -18.46
N LEU A 25 0.41 -9.37 -19.68
CA LEU A 25 -0.81 -9.99 -20.18
C LEU A 25 -0.50 -11.23 -21.05
N THR A 26 0.78 -11.53 -21.30
CA THR A 26 1.21 -12.65 -22.17
C THR A 26 0.98 -14.01 -21.50
N GLU A 27 0.84 -14.07 -20.17
CA GLU A 27 0.53 -15.28 -19.42
C GLU A 27 -0.94 -15.29 -18.96
N LEU A 28 -1.87 -15.01 -19.85
CA LEU A 28 -3.32 -15.09 -19.56
C LEU A 28 -3.84 -16.52 -19.34
N SER A 29 -2.99 -17.50 -19.32
CA SER A 29 -3.30 -18.82 -18.79
C SER A 29 -3.35 -18.74 -17.27
N ILE A 30 -4.45 -18.18 -16.72
CA ILE A 30 -4.79 -18.42 -15.31
C ILE A 30 -4.84 -19.95 -15.19
N PRO A 31 -3.95 -20.59 -14.45
CA PRO A 31 -4.00 -22.03 -14.28
C PRO A 31 -5.40 -22.38 -13.78
N LYS A 32 -6.06 -23.38 -14.37
CA LYS A 32 -7.38 -23.89 -13.91
C LYS A 32 -7.37 -24.33 -12.44
N THR A 33 -6.22 -24.36 -11.83
CA THR A 33 -5.92 -24.74 -10.44
C THR A 33 -5.44 -23.57 -9.58
N ALA A 34 -5.80 -22.31 -9.91
CA ALA A 34 -5.48 -21.17 -9.02
C ALA A 34 -5.98 -21.48 -7.60
N SER A 35 -5.10 -21.34 -6.61
CA SER A 35 -5.44 -21.51 -5.19
C SER A 35 -6.52 -20.51 -4.78
N ALA A 36 -7.26 -20.75 -3.67
CA ALA A 36 -8.21 -19.77 -3.16
C ALA A 36 -7.51 -18.46 -2.80
N VAL A 37 -6.23 -18.54 -2.42
CA VAL A 37 -5.38 -17.37 -2.17
C VAL A 37 -5.21 -16.54 -3.45
N GLU A 38 -4.81 -17.15 -4.56
CA GLU A 38 -4.61 -16.47 -5.84
C GLU A 38 -5.93 -15.89 -6.37
N ARG A 39 -7.01 -16.67 -6.30
CA ARG A 39 -8.34 -16.19 -6.67
C ARG A 39 -8.79 -15.01 -5.80
N GLY A 40 -8.50 -15.05 -4.49
CA GLY A 40 -8.79 -13.96 -3.57
C GLY A 40 -8.03 -12.68 -3.93
N LEU A 41 -6.73 -12.76 -4.15
CA LEU A 41 -5.93 -11.59 -4.54
C LEU A 41 -6.49 -10.86 -5.77
N VAL A 42 -6.95 -11.62 -6.77
CA VAL A 42 -7.49 -11.06 -8.03
C VAL A 42 -8.93 -10.58 -7.90
N LYS A 43 -9.74 -11.18 -7.01
CA LYS A 43 -11.18 -10.85 -6.89
C LYS A 43 -11.46 -9.85 -5.79
N ASP A 44 -10.81 -10.01 -4.63
CA ASP A 44 -11.11 -9.22 -3.45
C ASP A 44 -10.53 -7.80 -3.55
N ARG A 45 -11.21 -6.87 -2.91
CA ARG A 45 -10.88 -5.44 -2.92
C ARG A 45 -10.10 -5.05 -1.66
N ILE A 46 -9.44 -3.91 -1.72
CA ILE A 46 -8.68 -3.33 -0.59
C ILE A 46 -9.56 -3.18 0.65
N GLU A 47 -10.85 -2.86 0.50
CA GLU A 47 -11.78 -2.75 1.62
C GLU A 47 -11.86 -4.04 2.48
N THR A 48 -11.64 -5.22 1.87
CA THR A 48 -11.58 -6.51 2.58
C THR A 48 -10.42 -6.59 3.58
N LEU A 49 -9.34 -5.85 3.34
CA LEU A 49 -8.20 -5.78 4.25
C LEU A 49 -8.48 -4.91 5.48
N GLN A 50 -9.63 -4.21 5.53
CA GLN A 50 -10.01 -3.29 6.59
C GLN A 50 -8.90 -2.25 6.86
N PRO A 51 -8.63 -1.31 5.92
CA PRO A 51 -7.58 -0.31 6.08
C PRO A 51 -7.70 0.40 7.43
N LYS A 52 -6.55 0.57 8.10
CA LYS A 52 -6.50 1.18 9.42
C LYS A 52 -6.58 2.70 9.32
N THR A 53 -7.09 3.35 10.36
CA THR A 53 -7.03 4.80 10.48
C THR A 53 -5.57 5.25 10.42
N PRO A 54 -5.18 6.13 9.48
CA PRO A 54 -3.81 6.58 9.36
C PRO A 54 -3.46 7.53 10.51
N PHE A 55 -2.23 7.45 10.99
CA PHE A 55 -1.67 8.50 11.82
C PHE A 55 -1.25 9.67 10.92
N THR A 56 -1.74 10.87 11.20
CA THR A 56 -1.52 12.06 10.36
C THR A 56 -0.82 13.18 11.12
N VAL A 57 -0.01 13.96 10.41
CA VAL A 57 0.65 15.18 10.89
C VAL A 57 0.64 16.24 9.78
N THR A 58 0.90 17.49 10.15
CA THR A 58 1.08 18.58 9.17
C THR A 58 2.51 18.61 8.62
N PRO A 59 2.75 19.23 7.44
CA PRO A 59 4.09 19.34 6.84
C PRO A 59 5.14 20.00 7.73
N GLU A 60 4.72 20.91 8.63
CA GLU A 60 5.57 21.66 9.53
C GLU A 60 5.93 20.93 10.83
N THR A 61 5.28 19.79 11.11
CA THR A 61 5.55 19.01 12.33
C THR A 61 7.03 18.65 12.40
N PRO A 62 7.72 18.91 13.53
CA PRO A 62 9.13 18.56 13.68
C PRO A 62 9.38 17.05 13.55
N VAL A 63 10.45 16.66 12.86
CA VAL A 63 10.84 15.25 12.68
C VAL A 63 10.98 14.52 14.03
N GLY A 64 11.56 15.18 15.05
CA GLY A 64 11.70 14.58 16.37
C GLY A 64 10.38 14.22 17.02
N GLU A 65 9.36 15.08 16.89
CA GLU A 65 8.00 14.81 17.39
C GLU A 65 7.36 13.64 16.63
N VAL A 66 7.53 13.60 15.31
CA VAL A 66 7.02 12.49 14.49
C VAL A 66 7.62 11.16 14.91
N LEU A 67 8.94 11.09 15.09
CA LEU A 67 9.64 9.88 15.53
C LEU A 67 9.20 9.42 16.91
N GLN A 68 9.03 10.35 17.84
CA GLN A 68 8.52 10.05 19.19
C GLN A 68 7.13 9.42 19.10
N LYS A 69 6.20 10.05 18.38
CA LYS A 69 4.84 9.55 18.22
C LYS A 69 4.78 8.22 17.49
N MET A 70 5.62 8.01 16.46
CA MET A 70 5.72 6.72 15.78
C MET A 70 6.13 5.60 16.75
N THR A 71 7.11 5.89 17.62
CA THR A 71 7.61 4.92 18.60
C THR A 71 6.55 4.62 19.68
N GLU A 72 5.94 5.65 20.27
CA GLU A 72 4.93 5.52 21.32
C GLU A 72 3.67 4.78 20.83
N GLY A 73 3.23 5.08 19.59
CA GLY A 73 2.04 4.49 19.00
C GLY A 73 2.31 3.20 18.21
N SER A 74 3.58 2.77 18.09
CA SER A 74 3.98 1.64 17.23
C SER A 74 3.49 1.79 15.78
N PHE A 75 3.53 3.02 15.26
CA PHE A 75 3.16 3.32 13.88
C PHE A 75 4.33 3.08 12.93
N GLY A 76 4.16 2.21 11.94
CA GLY A 76 5.18 1.94 10.92
C GLY A 76 5.34 3.05 9.89
N CYS A 77 4.37 3.98 9.82
CA CYS A 77 4.41 5.16 8.95
C CYS A 77 3.46 6.25 9.47
N VAL A 78 3.67 7.46 8.97
CA VAL A 78 2.83 8.63 9.19
C VAL A 78 2.46 9.24 7.85
N MET A 79 1.24 9.74 7.73
CA MET A 79 0.76 10.48 6.57
C MET A 79 0.90 11.96 6.83
N ILE A 80 1.48 12.68 5.90
CA ILE A 80 1.63 14.13 5.97
C ILE A 80 0.49 14.75 5.17
N VAL A 81 -0.37 15.50 5.84
CA VAL A 81 -1.57 16.10 5.25
C VAL A 81 -1.60 17.60 5.48
N ASP A 82 -2.09 18.33 4.48
CA ASP A 82 -2.41 19.75 4.58
C ASP A 82 -3.91 19.92 4.31
N GLY A 83 -4.65 20.23 5.38
CA GLY A 83 -6.11 20.11 5.35
C GLY A 83 -6.56 18.68 5.03
N ASP A 84 -7.32 18.53 3.94
CA ASP A 84 -7.79 17.21 3.45
C ASP A 84 -6.82 16.59 2.42
N SER A 85 -5.74 17.30 2.02
CA SER A 85 -4.85 16.88 0.96
C SER A 85 -3.65 16.07 1.49
N LEU A 86 -3.45 14.87 0.98
CA LEU A 86 -2.27 14.05 1.25
C LEU A 86 -1.06 14.65 0.52
N GLN A 87 -0.05 15.10 1.28
CA GLN A 87 1.17 15.70 0.76
C GLN A 87 2.32 14.69 0.67
N GLY A 88 2.34 13.72 1.57
CA GLY A 88 3.45 12.78 1.64
C GLY A 88 3.25 11.64 2.64
N ILE A 89 4.22 10.77 2.65
CA ILE A 89 4.37 9.67 3.62
C ILE A 89 5.79 9.69 4.20
N PHE A 90 5.90 9.31 5.47
CA PHE A 90 7.19 9.06 6.10
C PHE A 90 7.08 7.75 6.90
N SER A 91 8.01 6.84 6.68
CA SER A 91 7.99 5.49 7.25
C SER A 91 9.22 5.20 8.11
N GLU A 92 9.20 4.10 8.88
CA GLU A 92 10.38 3.58 9.60
C GLU A 92 11.57 3.36 8.65
N HIS A 93 11.30 2.92 7.43
CA HIS A 93 12.33 2.75 6.41
C HIS A 93 12.94 4.11 5.99
N ASP A 94 12.10 5.14 5.80
CA ASP A 94 12.59 6.49 5.50
C ASP A 94 13.43 7.04 6.65
N ALA A 95 13.03 6.80 7.91
CA ALA A 95 13.78 7.20 9.09
C ALA A 95 15.20 6.60 9.08
N LEU A 96 15.32 5.31 8.79
CA LEU A 96 16.61 4.63 8.71
C LEU A 96 17.47 5.12 7.55
N MET A 97 16.88 5.33 6.37
CA MET A 97 17.63 5.66 5.16
C MET A 97 17.98 7.15 5.04
N LYS A 98 17.08 8.05 5.47
CA LYS A 98 17.23 9.50 5.27
C LYS A 98 17.85 10.21 6.47
N LEU A 99 17.60 9.74 7.71
CA LEU A 99 18.12 10.37 8.92
C LEU A 99 19.44 9.77 9.36
N ASN A 100 19.75 8.54 8.93
CA ASN A 100 20.97 7.83 9.26
C ASN A 100 21.26 7.84 10.78
N THR A 101 22.50 8.05 11.21
CA THR A 101 22.91 8.06 12.63
C THR A 101 22.78 9.42 13.30
N ASP A 102 22.45 10.48 12.56
CA ASP A 102 22.43 11.86 13.06
C ASP A 102 21.04 12.46 13.18
N ILE A 103 20.17 11.75 13.91
CA ILE A 103 18.79 12.17 14.17
C ILE A 103 18.72 13.59 14.77
N ARG A 104 19.74 14.01 15.54
CA ARG A 104 19.76 15.32 16.21
C ARG A 104 19.75 16.49 15.24
N GLN A 105 20.39 16.35 14.08
CA GLN A 105 20.42 17.40 13.05
C GLN A 105 19.04 17.60 12.36
N PHE A 106 18.20 16.58 12.41
CA PHE A 106 16.89 16.59 11.77
C PHE A 106 15.75 16.88 12.75
N ALA A 107 15.97 16.74 14.06
CA ALA A 107 14.91 16.77 15.07
C ALA A 107 13.99 18.01 14.95
N GLU A 108 14.56 19.19 14.74
CA GLU A 108 13.83 20.46 14.65
C GLU A 108 13.37 20.80 13.21
N ARG A 109 13.76 20.00 12.21
CA ARG A 109 13.35 20.24 10.83
C ARG A 109 11.90 19.79 10.61
N PRO A 110 11.17 20.49 9.71
CA PRO A 110 9.82 20.06 9.35
C PRO A 110 9.85 18.70 8.65
N ILE A 111 8.83 17.87 8.90
CA ILE A 111 8.74 16.52 8.29
C ILE A 111 8.68 16.58 6.76
N SER A 112 8.18 17.66 6.19
CA SER A 112 8.18 17.92 4.75
C SER A 112 9.58 17.87 4.12
N SER A 113 10.63 18.14 4.88
CA SER A 113 12.03 18.11 4.39
C SER A 113 12.57 16.69 4.17
N VAL A 114 11.94 15.66 4.74
CA VAL A 114 12.40 14.28 4.70
C VAL A 114 11.33 13.28 4.28
N MET A 115 10.08 13.70 4.13
CA MET A 115 9.00 12.85 3.65
C MET A 115 9.23 12.36 2.21
N THR A 116 8.51 11.35 1.81
CA THR A 116 8.33 10.98 0.40
C THR A 116 7.09 11.70 -0.10
N SER A 117 7.27 12.68 -1.00
CA SER A 117 6.18 13.44 -1.60
C SER A 117 5.42 12.61 -2.63
N ASP A 118 4.17 12.96 -2.87
CA ASP A 118 3.30 12.32 -3.86
C ASP A 118 3.33 10.78 -3.78
N PRO A 119 3.00 10.20 -2.61
CA PRO A 119 3.08 8.76 -2.43
C PRO A 119 2.09 8.05 -3.35
N VAL A 120 2.48 6.85 -3.80
CA VAL A 120 1.56 5.97 -4.53
C VAL A 120 0.40 5.61 -3.62
N THR A 121 -0.81 5.87 -4.10
CA THR A 121 -2.08 5.59 -3.39
C THR A 121 -2.86 4.49 -4.09
N LEU A 122 -3.88 3.99 -3.39
CA LEU A 122 -4.87 3.05 -3.91
C LEU A 122 -6.27 3.51 -3.49
N ASP A 123 -7.29 3.11 -4.26
CA ASP A 123 -8.69 3.24 -3.87
C ASP A 123 -9.16 2.01 -3.09
N LEU A 124 -10.18 2.17 -2.25
CA LEU A 124 -10.82 1.06 -1.53
C LEU A 124 -11.34 -0.03 -2.46
N GLN A 125 -11.70 0.33 -3.69
CA GLN A 125 -12.26 -0.57 -4.70
C GLN A 125 -11.18 -1.25 -5.56
N ASP A 126 -9.91 -0.86 -5.41
CA ASP A 126 -8.80 -1.53 -6.07
C ASP A 126 -8.66 -2.99 -5.61
N LYS A 127 -8.08 -3.84 -6.47
CA LYS A 127 -7.82 -5.24 -6.14
C LYS A 127 -6.62 -5.40 -5.23
N ILE A 128 -6.67 -6.39 -4.33
CA ILE A 128 -5.54 -6.71 -3.46
C ILE A 128 -4.29 -7.05 -4.27
N ALA A 129 -4.44 -7.74 -5.41
CA ALA A 129 -3.32 -8.03 -6.31
C ALA A 129 -2.60 -6.76 -6.77
N PHE A 130 -3.33 -5.66 -6.96
CA PHE A 130 -2.74 -4.38 -7.34
C PHE A 130 -1.88 -3.78 -6.21
N ALA A 131 -2.34 -3.89 -4.96
CA ALA A 131 -1.53 -3.51 -3.79
C ALA A 131 -0.24 -4.33 -3.69
N VAL A 132 -0.33 -5.65 -3.85
CA VAL A 132 0.84 -6.54 -3.85
C VAL A 132 1.84 -6.12 -4.92
N HIS A 133 1.35 -5.86 -6.14
CA HIS A 133 2.21 -5.42 -7.24
C HIS A 133 2.90 -4.08 -6.95
N LYS A 134 2.14 -3.06 -6.50
CA LYS A 134 2.69 -1.74 -6.15
C LYS A 134 3.76 -1.85 -5.06
N MET A 135 3.51 -2.65 -4.02
CA MET A 135 4.47 -2.90 -2.95
C MET A 135 5.73 -3.60 -3.46
N HIS A 136 5.58 -4.57 -4.36
CA HIS A 136 6.71 -5.33 -4.92
C HIS A 136 7.60 -4.45 -5.80
N VAL A 137 7.02 -3.76 -6.77
CA VAL A 137 7.77 -2.95 -7.75
C VAL A 137 8.36 -1.70 -7.11
N GLY A 138 7.60 -1.03 -6.25
CA GLY A 138 8.03 0.22 -5.60
C GLY A 138 8.81 0.02 -4.31
N GLY A 139 8.90 -1.21 -3.77
CA GLY A 139 9.53 -1.48 -2.48
C GLY A 139 8.76 -0.90 -1.28
N TYR A 140 7.50 -0.52 -1.49
CA TYR A 140 6.67 0.09 -0.45
C TYR A 140 6.21 -0.96 0.57
N ARG A 141 6.19 -0.57 1.85
CA ARG A 141 5.64 -1.42 2.93
C ARG A 141 4.28 -0.94 3.41
N HIS A 142 3.90 0.28 3.04
CA HIS A 142 2.65 0.94 3.40
C HIS A 142 2.10 1.66 2.18
N LEU A 143 0.79 1.62 1.99
CA LEU A 143 0.10 2.34 0.92
C LEU A 143 -1.07 3.12 1.53
N PRO A 144 -1.14 4.43 1.30
CA PRO A 144 -2.30 5.24 1.65
C PRO A 144 -3.50 4.82 0.81
N ILE A 145 -4.68 4.78 1.43
CA ILE A 145 -5.93 4.45 0.77
C ILE A 145 -6.80 5.70 0.67
N MET A 146 -7.20 5.99 -0.55
CA MET A 146 -8.01 7.16 -0.86
C MET A 146 -9.45 6.74 -1.19
N ARG A 147 -10.37 7.67 -1.02
CA ARG A 147 -11.72 7.65 -1.56
C ARG A 147 -12.11 9.08 -1.91
N GLU A 148 -12.50 9.33 -3.16
CA GLU A 148 -12.91 10.66 -3.61
C GLU A 148 -11.90 11.75 -3.19
N ASP A 149 -10.62 11.50 -3.49
CA ASP A 149 -9.46 12.36 -3.16
C ASP A 149 -9.19 12.59 -1.66
N LYS A 150 -9.89 11.86 -0.76
CA LYS A 150 -9.66 11.93 0.68
C LYS A 150 -8.91 10.71 1.18
N LEU A 151 -7.97 10.94 2.09
CA LEU A 151 -7.27 9.87 2.79
C LEU A 151 -8.24 9.20 3.78
N VAL A 152 -8.57 7.94 3.54
CA VAL A 152 -9.51 7.16 4.36
C VAL A 152 -8.86 6.02 5.11
N GLY A 153 -7.62 5.67 4.79
CA GLY A 153 -6.96 4.55 5.46
C GLY A 153 -5.50 4.38 5.06
N VAL A 154 -4.89 3.38 5.66
CA VAL A 154 -3.57 2.86 5.29
C VAL A 154 -3.58 1.34 5.37
N ILE A 155 -2.95 0.69 4.41
CA ILE A 155 -2.63 -0.75 4.48
C ILE A 155 -1.13 -0.95 4.51
N SER A 156 -0.72 -2.05 5.12
CA SER A 156 0.67 -2.47 5.19
C SER A 156 0.88 -3.86 4.59
N ILE A 157 2.13 -4.21 4.34
CA ILE A 157 2.49 -5.58 3.92
C ILE A 157 2.01 -6.63 4.96
N ARG A 158 1.93 -6.26 6.25
CA ARG A 158 1.42 -7.15 7.32
C ARG A 158 -0.06 -7.46 7.16
N ASP A 159 -0.86 -6.49 6.70
CA ASP A 159 -2.29 -6.69 6.47
C ASP A 159 -2.52 -7.66 5.30
N ILE A 160 -1.69 -7.58 4.27
CA ILE A 160 -1.69 -8.54 3.15
C ILE A 160 -1.27 -9.92 3.63
N LEU A 161 -0.19 -10.05 4.41
CA LEU A 161 0.26 -11.32 4.96
C LEU A 161 -0.81 -11.98 5.85
N LYS A 162 -1.49 -11.19 6.68
CA LYS A 162 -2.61 -11.67 7.50
C LYS A 162 -3.73 -12.24 6.62
N TYR A 163 -4.17 -11.49 5.61
CA TYR A 163 -5.17 -11.93 4.65
C TYR A 163 -4.80 -13.25 3.96
N LEU A 164 -3.55 -13.38 3.47
CA LEU A 164 -3.07 -14.60 2.83
C LEU A 164 -3.09 -15.80 3.76
N THR A 165 -2.69 -15.60 5.02
CA THR A 165 -2.67 -16.65 6.05
C THR A 165 -4.07 -17.13 6.40
N GLU A 166 -5.01 -16.22 6.60
CA GLU A 166 -6.41 -16.53 6.92
C GLU A 166 -7.08 -17.30 5.78
N ARG A 167 -6.84 -16.91 4.52
CA ARG A 167 -7.35 -17.61 3.34
C ARG A 167 -6.81 -19.03 3.22
N ARG A 168 -5.52 -19.23 3.45
CA ARG A 168 -4.88 -20.55 3.41
C ARG A 168 -5.44 -21.48 4.49
N LEU A 169 -5.66 -20.97 5.70
CA LEU A 169 -6.25 -21.76 6.79
C LEU A 169 -7.68 -22.20 6.48
N ALA A 170 -8.47 -21.31 5.87
CA ALA A 170 -9.84 -21.61 5.46
C ALA A 170 -9.91 -22.75 4.40
N GLU A 171 -8.95 -22.84 3.46
CA GLU A 171 -8.86 -23.93 2.50
C GLU A 171 -8.60 -25.29 3.19
N THR A 172 -7.71 -25.30 4.17
CA THR A 172 -7.35 -26.54 4.88
C THR A 172 -8.52 -27.11 5.69
N THR A 173 -9.39 -26.24 6.20
CA THR A 173 -10.57 -26.62 7.00
C THR A 173 -11.71 -27.18 6.16
N GLN A 174 -11.79 -26.81 4.87
CA GLN A 174 -12.85 -27.30 3.95
C GLN A 174 -12.49 -28.63 3.27
N SER A 175 -11.27 -29.13 3.46
CA SER A 175 -10.78 -30.38 2.84
C SER A 175 -10.88 -31.59 3.78
N HIS A 176 -11.56 -31.48 4.91
CA HIS A 176 -11.91 -32.54 5.86
C HIS A 176 -13.44 -32.61 5.95
#